data_a65226c4eab9c3e8bba994d078803d59
#
_entry.id   a65226c4eab9c3e8bba994d078803d59
#
_cell.length_a   1.000
_cell.length_b   1.000
_cell.length_c   1.000
_cell.angle_alpha   90.00
_cell.angle_beta   90.00
_cell.angle_gamma   90.00
#
_symmetry.space_group_name_H-M   'P 1'
#
loop_
_entity.id
_entity.type
_entity.pdbx_description
1 polymer ?
#
loop_
_entity_poly.entity_id
_entity_poly.type
_entity_poly.pdbx_seq_one_letter_code
_entity_poly.pdbx_strand_id
1 'polypeptide(L)'
;MPSRRLALSLLLAAFPLVGGGCFLVAAGAGAAGAIAYTNRGATSVVAGSVDQVFDRAGAAFQQAGITETGRSTEDSGRQRKLIGTKGEYEVTAELNRSTDSTTKVEITARKSAVEYDKELAKDILNRMLTRT
;
A
#
# COMPACT_ATOMS: atom_id res chain seq x y z
N MET A 1 -34.96 9.93 -58.38
CA MET A 1 -35.04 9.82 -56.92
C MET A 1 -33.66 9.52 -56.37
N PRO A 2 -32.98 10.47 -55.85
CA PRO A 2 -31.67 10.18 -55.30
C PRO A 2 -31.78 9.45 -53.96
N SER A 3 -31.39 8.23 -53.92
CA SER A 3 -31.21 7.51 -52.68
C SER A 3 -29.99 8.03 -51.98
N ARG A 4 -30.23 8.76 -50.91
CA ARG A 4 -29.18 9.21 -50.02
C ARG A 4 -28.65 8.03 -49.21
N ARG A 5 -27.52 7.55 -49.60
CA ARG A 5 -26.74 6.59 -48.84
C ARG A 5 -26.06 7.34 -47.72
N LEU A 6 -26.61 7.24 -46.54
CA LEU A 6 -25.95 7.59 -45.32
C LEU A 6 -24.84 6.57 -45.07
N ALA A 7 -23.63 6.97 -45.39
CA ALA A 7 -22.44 6.26 -44.96
C ALA A 7 -22.24 6.54 -43.49
N LEU A 8 -22.69 5.61 -42.70
CA LEU A 8 -22.41 5.59 -41.23
C LEU A 8 -20.97 5.13 -41.08
N SER A 9 -20.06 6.07 -41.04
CA SER A 9 -18.67 5.79 -40.68
C SER A 9 -18.60 5.45 -39.22
N LEU A 10 -18.55 4.16 -38.94
CA LEU A 10 -18.26 3.64 -37.62
C LEU A 10 -16.78 3.88 -37.34
N LEU A 11 -16.48 4.97 -36.67
CA LEU A 11 -15.15 5.23 -36.16
C LEU A 11 -14.96 4.31 -34.94
N LEU A 12 -14.38 3.16 -35.21
CA LEU A 12 -13.92 2.29 -34.17
C LEU A 12 -12.67 2.95 -33.56
N ALA A 13 -12.87 3.71 -32.52
CA ALA A 13 -11.77 4.21 -31.69
C ALA A 13 -11.15 3.03 -30.98
N ALA A 14 -10.07 2.51 -31.54
CA ALA A 14 -9.20 1.58 -30.86
C ALA A 14 -8.54 2.33 -29.70
N PHE A 15 -9.04 2.13 -28.52
CA PHE A 15 -8.34 2.52 -27.30
C PHE A 15 -7.12 1.63 -27.15
N PRO A 16 -5.89 2.17 -27.16
CA PRO A 16 -4.75 1.40 -26.77
C PRO A 16 -4.88 1.15 -25.26
N LEU A 17 -5.13 -0.07 -24.88
CA LEU A 17 -4.90 -0.55 -23.54
C LEU A 17 -3.39 -0.43 -23.28
N VAL A 18 -2.97 0.74 -22.85
CA VAL A 18 -1.64 0.89 -22.26
C VAL A 18 -1.69 0.15 -20.94
N GLY A 19 -1.27 -1.10 -20.98
CA GLY A 19 -0.96 -1.89 -19.81
C GLY A 19 0.26 -1.31 -19.08
N GLY A 20 0.16 -0.08 -18.64
CA GLY A 20 1.02 0.43 -17.60
C GLY A 20 0.43 -0.06 -16.29
N GLY A 21 1.20 -0.77 -15.48
CA GLY A 21 0.85 -1.14 -14.13
C GLY A 21 0.68 0.08 -13.24
N CYS A 22 -0.19 0.98 -13.63
CA CYS A 22 -0.75 1.95 -12.74
C CYS A 22 -1.63 1.17 -11.79
N PHE A 23 -1.10 0.87 -10.64
CA PHE A 23 -1.90 0.64 -9.49
C PHE A 23 -2.79 1.87 -9.32
N LEU A 24 -3.92 1.86 -10.00
CA LEU A 24 -5.00 2.79 -9.72
C LEU A 24 -5.48 2.45 -8.32
N VAL A 25 -4.82 3.04 -7.35
CA VAL A 25 -5.47 3.30 -6.10
C VAL A 25 -6.63 4.21 -6.48
N ALA A 26 -7.76 3.60 -6.76
CA ALA A 26 -8.99 4.35 -6.84
C ALA A 26 -9.10 5.08 -5.50
N ALA A 27 -8.79 6.35 -5.51
CA ALA A 27 -8.86 7.23 -4.35
C ALA A 27 -10.34 7.49 -4.03
N GLY A 28 -11.09 6.40 -3.85
CA GLY A 28 -12.43 6.44 -3.31
C GLY A 28 -12.38 5.92 -1.89
N ALA A 29 -13.25 6.39 -1.04
CA ALA A 29 -13.38 5.96 0.35
C ALA A 29 -13.54 4.43 0.52
N GLY A 30 -13.75 3.68 -0.55
CA GLY A 30 -13.84 2.22 -0.56
C GLY A 30 -12.53 1.49 -0.88
N ALA A 31 -11.44 2.19 -1.23
CA ALA A 31 -10.16 1.55 -1.57
C ALA A 31 -9.20 1.47 -0.38
N ALA A 32 -9.47 2.19 0.70
CA ALA A 32 -8.72 2.06 1.93
C ALA A 32 -8.90 0.65 2.48
N GLY A 33 -7.82 -0.05 2.71
CA GLY A 33 -7.84 -1.40 3.27
C GLY A 33 -7.56 -2.53 2.27
N ALA A 34 -7.50 -2.27 0.97
CA ALA A 34 -7.05 -3.27 0.01
C ALA A 34 -5.54 -3.51 0.15
N ILE A 35 -5.13 -4.76 0.30
CA ILE A 35 -3.71 -5.13 0.40
C ILE A 35 -3.24 -5.64 -0.95
N ALA A 36 -2.14 -5.08 -1.43
CA ALA A 36 -1.43 -5.56 -2.61
C ALA A 36 -0.06 -6.09 -2.23
N TYR A 37 0.36 -7.16 -2.87
CA TYR A 37 1.72 -7.66 -2.72
C TYR A 37 2.70 -6.82 -3.53
N THR A 38 3.84 -6.54 -2.97
CA THR A 38 5.00 -5.98 -3.66
C THR A 38 6.06 -7.06 -3.85
N ASN A 39 7.15 -6.73 -4.54
CA ASN A 39 8.26 -7.68 -4.69
C ASN A 39 8.92 -8.04 -3.34
N ARG A 40 8.81 -7.17 -2.33
CA ARG A 40 9.49 -7.28 -1.04
C ARG A 40 8.56 -7.49 0.14
N GLY A 41 7.24 -7.35 -0.04
CA GLY A 41 6.29 -7.42 1.04
C GLY A 41 4.87 -7.15 0.61
N ALA A 42 4.21 -6.23 1.28
CA ALA A 42 2.83 -5.86 1.02
C ALA A 42 2.60 -4.36 1.26
N THR A 43 1.66 -3.77 0.56
CA THR A 43 1.31 -2.36 0.67
C THR A 43 -0.20 -2.18 0.73
N SER A 44 -0.62 -1.11 1.40
CA SER A 44 -2.02 -0.70 1.46
C SER A 44 -2.14 0.80 1.70
N VAL A 45 -3.29 1.36 1.40
CA VAL A 45 -3.68 2.69 1.85
C VAL A 45 -4.59 2.53 3.07
N VAL A 46 -4.17 3.10 4.18
CA VAL A 46 -4.84 2.99 5.47
C VAL A 46 -5.52 4.31 5.80
N ALA A 47 -6.78 4.24 6.23
CA ALA A 47 -7.49 5.43 6.70
C ALA A 47 -6.88 5.95 8.01
N GLY A 48 -6.65 7.24 8.07
CA GLY A 48 -6.06 7.94 9.19
C GLY A 48 -4.87 8.80 8.79
N SER A 49 -4.54 9.75 9.66
CA SER A 49 -3.32 10.55 9.50
C SER A 49 -2.08 9.67 9.67
N VAL A 50 -0.95 10.14 9.18
CA VAL A 50 0.31 9.39 9.30
C VAL A 50 0.65 9.06 10.76
N ASP A 51 0.35 9.95 11.71
CA ASP A 51 0.61 9.71 13.14
C ASP A 51 -0.32 8.63 13.72
N GLN A 52 -1.61 8.69 13.39
CA GLN A 52 -2.57 7.67 13.81
C GLN A 52 -2.22 6.29 13.25
N VAL A 53 -1.83 6.23 11.98
CA VAL A 53 -1.45 4.97 11.33
C VAL A 53 -0.11 4.47 11.87
N PHE A 54 0.80 5.36 12.23
CA PHE A 54 2.06 5.00 12.87
C PHE A 54 1.85 4.34 14.24
N ASP A 55 0.93 4.86 15.04
CA ASP A 55 0.56 4.24 16.31
C ASP A 55 -0.05 2.85 16.12
N ARG A 56 -0.87 2.67 15.08
CA ARG A 56 -1.39 1.34 14.70
C ARG A 56 -0.29 0.38 14.26
N ALA A 57 0.72 0.87 13.56
CA ALA A 57 1.88 0.07 13.16
C ALA A 57 2.63 -0.46 14.39
N GLY A 58 2.88 0.40 15.39
CA GLY A 58 3.48 0.00 16.64
C GLY A 58 2.67 -1.07 17.37
N ALA A 59 1.36 -0.90 17.44
CA ALA A 59 0.46 -1.89 18.05
C ALA A 59 0.43 -3.21 17.26
N ALA A 60 0.44 -3.15 15.93
CA ALA A 60 0.49 -4.33 15.08
C ALA A 60 1.80 -5.10 15.25
N PHE A 61 2.93 -4.40 15.40
CA PHE A 61 4.21 -5.02 15.70
C PHE A 61 4.16 -5.79 17.02
N GLN A 62 3.64 -5.19 18.08
CA GLN A 62 3.49 -5.86 19.37
C GLN A 62 2.62 -7.10 19.26
N GLN A 63 1.49 -7.04 18.58
CA GLN A 63 0.59 -8.19 18.39
C GLN A 63 1.22 -9.31 17.56
N ALA A 64 2.03 -8.96 16.58
CA ALA A 64 2.73 -9.93 15.75
C ALA A 64 3.99 -10.52 16.42
N GLY A 65 4.33 -10.08 17.63
CA GLY A 65 5.53 -10.52 18.34
C GLY A 65 6.82 -9.95 17.76
N ILE A 66 6.75 -8.76 17.15
CA ILE A 66 7.90 -8.06 16.58
C ILE A 66 8.49 -7.14 17.65
N THR A 67 9.78 -7.29 17.89
CA THR A 67 10.52 -6.39 18.78
C THR A 67 10.96 -5.16 18.03
N GLU A 68 10.45 -4.00 18.42
CA GLU A 68 10.84 -2.72 17.80
C GLU A 68 12.31 -2.40 18.08
N THR A 69 13.05 -2.06 17.05
CA THR A 69 14.49 -1.74 17.14
C THR A 69 14.80 -0.30 16.72
N GLY A 70 13.89 0.37 16.03
CA GLY A 70 14.09 1.74 15.62
C GLY A 70 12.86 2.39 15.04
N ARG A 71 12.85 3.72 15.09
CA ARG A 71 11.84 4.54 14.45
C ARG A 71 12.47 5.83 13.94
N SER A 72 11.97 6.33 12.82
CA SER A 72 12.40 7.61 12.28
C SER A 72 11.22 8.41 11.73
N THR A 73 11.43 9.72 11.65
CA THR A 73 10.51 10.67 11.06
C THR A 73 11.27 11.49 10.05
N GLU A 74 10.78 11.56 8.82
CA GLU A 74 11.41 12.27 7.73
C GLU A 74 10.38 13.19 7.05
N ASP A 75 10.86 14.08 6.18
CA ASP A 75 10.02 14.97 5.39
C ASP A 75 8.99 15.74 6.25
N SER A 76 9.46 16.36 7.33
CA SER A 76 8.62 17.17 8.24
C SER A 76 7.39 16.40 8.77
N GLY A 77 7.54 15.11 9.02
CA GLY A 77 6.49 14.25 9.56
C GLY A 77 5.59 13.59 8.52
N ARG A 78 5.83 13.82 7.23
CA ARG A 78 5.07 13.17 6.15
C ARG A 78 5.45 11.71 5.94
N GLN A 79 6.67 11.37 6.29
CA GLN A 79 7.20 10.02 6.19
C GLN A 79 7.65 9.54 7.56
N ARG A 80 7.17 8.36 7.94
CA ARG A 80 7.56 7.69 9.17
C ARG A 80 7.98 6.27 8.87
N LYS A 81 8.94 5.79 9.65
CA LYS A 81 9.45 4.44 9.51
C LYS A 81 9.53 3.78 10.88
N LEU A 82 9.09 2.53 10.96
CA LEU A 82 9.21 1.68 12.12
C LEU A 82 9.98 0.42 11.73
N ILE A 83 10.97 0.06 12.51
CA ILE A 83 11.84 -1.09 12.26
C ILE A 83 11.78 -2.01 13.46
N GLY A 84 11.71 -3.30 13.23
CA GLY A 84 11.72 -4.31 14.26
C GLY A 84 12.27 -5.64 13.76
N THR A 85 12.35 -6.59 14.67
CA THR A 85 12.83 -7.94 14.37
C THR A 85 11.84 -8.99 14.85
N LYS A 86 11.70 -10.05 14.07
CA LYS A 86 10.96 -11.26 14.44
C LYS A 86 11.74 -12.48 13.97
N GLY A 87 12.36 -13.20 14.91
CA GLY A 87 13.27 -14.28 14.55
C GLY A 87 14.41 -13.76 13.69
N GLU A 88 14.57 -14.34 12.51
CA GLU A 88 15.61 -13.95 11.54
C GLU A 88 15.17 -12.83 10.58
N TYR A 89 13.92 -12.37 10.70
CA TYR A 89 13.37 -11.32 9.83
C TYR A 89 13.54 -9.94 10.46
N GLU A 90 14.04 -9.01 9.65
CA GLU A 90 13.90 -7.58 9.90
C GLU A 90 12.60 -7.11 9.26
N VAL A 91 11.74 -6.51 10.04
CA VAL A 91 10.46 -5.99 9.60
C VAL A 91 10.52 -4.47 9.58
N THR A 92 10.19 -3.91 8.43
CA THR A 92 10.13 -2.45 8.25
C THR A 92 8.71 -2.05 7.84
N ALA A 93 8.15 -1.07 8.54
CA ALA A 93 6.94 -0.38 8.13
C ALA A 93 7.32 1.03 7.66
N GLU A 94 7.07 1.32 6.39
CA GLU A 94 7.23 2.65 5.82
C GLU A 94 5.86 3.27 5.60
N LEU A 95 5.64 4.44 6.20
CA LEU A 95 4.40 5.18 6.16
C LEU A 95 4.62 6.50 5.44
N ASN A 96 3.85 6.71 4.38
CA ASN A 96 3.90 7.94 3.59
C ASN A 96 2.52 8.58 3.55
N ARG A 97 2.43 9.83 3.95
CA ARG A 97 1.19 10.59 3.86
C ARG A 97 0.71 10.66 2.41
N SER A 98 -0.49 10.15 2.17
CA SER A 98 -1.15 10.26 0.86
C SER A 98 -2.07 11.48 0.82
N THR A 99 -2.90 11.64 1.85
CA THR A 99 -3.77 12.80 2.08
C THR A 99 -3.77 13.14 3.56
N ASP A 100 -4.52 14.13 3.98
CA ASP A 100 -4.69 14.47 5.40
C ASP A 100 -5.35 13.34 6.20
N SER A 101 -6.10 12.48 5.54
CA SER A 101 -6.90 11.41 6.15
C SER A 101 -6.51 10.01 5.71
N THR A 102 -5.49 9.86 4.87
CA THR A 102 -5.02 8.56 4.40
C THR A 102 -3.49 8.49 4.36
N THR A 103 -2.97 7.32 4.66
CA THR A 103 -1.54 7.03 4.70
C THR A 103 -1.25 5.77 3.89
N LYS A 104 -0.31 5.86 2.97
CA LYS A 104 0.23 4.68 2.28
C LYS A 104 1.19 3.98 3.22
N VAL A 105 0.99 2.68 3.40
CA VAL A 105 1.85 1.84 4.23
C VAL A 105 2.44 0.74 3.38
N GLU A 106 3.74 0.56 3.49
CA GLU A 106 4.45 -0.58 2.92
C GLU A 106 5.15 -1.34 4.04
N ILE A 107 4.89 -2.64 4.13
CA ILE A 107 5.55 -3.54 5.08
C ILE A 107 6.49 -4.45 4.31
N THR A 108 7.71 -4.52 4.78
CA THR A 108 8.74 -5.43 4.28
C THR A 108 9.22 -6.31 5.41
N ALA A 109 9.22 -7.62 5.21
CA ALA A 109 9.82 -8.58 6.13
C ALA A 109 10.98 -9.27 5.40
N ARG A 110 12.19 -8.93 5.76
CA ARG A 110 13.41 -9.34 5.07
C ARG A 110 14.30 -10.21 5.96
N LYS A 111 14.72 -11.35 5.44
CA LYS A 111 15.71 -12.21 6.07
C LYS A 111 17.11 -12.02 5.48
N SER A 112 17.17 -11.84 4.15
CA SER A 112 18.42 -11.61 3.42
C SER A 112 18.19 -10.63 2.28
N ALA A 113 19.20 -10.34 1.48
CA ALA A 113 19.10 -9.44 0.34
C ALA A 113 18.05 -9.89 -0.70
N VAL A 114 17.72 -11.17 -0.72
CA VAL A 114 16.81 -11.77 -1.73
C VAL A 114 15.64 -12.55 -1.11
N GLU A 115 15.58 -12.70 0.21
CA GLU A 115 14.56 -13.49 0.89
C GLU A 115 13.63 -12.61 1.69
N TYR A 116 12.35 -12.62 1.33
CA TYR A 116 11.28 -11.82 1.93
C TYR A 116 10.10 -12.69 2.30
N ASP A 117 9.47 -12.41 3.44
CA ASP A 117 8.21 -13.04 3.86
C ASP A 117 7.04 -12.08 3.61
N LYS A 118 6.39 -12.26 2.46
CA LYS A 118 5.24 -11.45 2.06
C LYS A 118 3.98 -11.75 2.88
N GLU A 119 3.84 -12.96 3.38
CA GLU A 119 2.71 -13.35 4.20
C GLU A 119 2.79 -12.71 5.59
N LEU A 120 3.98 -12.64 6.18
CA LEU A 120 4.20 -11.88 7.41
C LEU A 120 3.89 -10.40 7.21
N ALA A 121 4.35 -9.82 6.09
CA ALA A 121 4.06 -8.43 5.77
C ALA A 121 2.55 -8.17 5.63
N LYS A 122 1.82 -9.06 4.97
CA LYS A 122 0.37 -9.01 4.83
C LYS A 122 -0.35 -9.15 6.18
N ASP A 123 0.10 -10.06 7.03
CA ASP A 123 -0.49 -10.25 8.36
C ASP A 123 -0.38 -8.97 9.20
N ILE A 124 0.75 -8.30 9.15
CA ILE A 124 0.94 -7.03 9.87
C ILE A 124 -0.01 -5.96 9.33
N LEU A 125 -0.13 -5.82 8.01
CA LEU A 125 -1.08 -4.89 7.39
C LEU A 125 -2.53 -5.20 7.79
N ASN A 126 -2.93 -6.47 7.80
CA ASN A 126 -4.26 -6.87 8.25
C ASN A 126 -4.53 -6.42 9.68
N ARG A 127 -3.55 -6.55 10.58
CA ARG A 127 -3.67 -6.10 11.96
C ARG A 127 -3.82 -4.59 12.06
N MET A 128 -3.17 -3.83 11.18
CA MET A 128 -3.33 -2.37 11.12
C MET A 128 -4.71 -1.97 10.60
N LEU A 129 -5.25 -2.70 9.65
CA LEU A 129 -6.55 -2.42 9.02
C LEU A 129 -7.74 -2.81 9.89
N THR A 130 -7.62 -3.84 10.69
CA THR A 130 -8.69 -4.32 11.59
C THR A 130 -8.85 -3.48 12.85
N ARG A 131 -7.93 -2.61 13.15
CA ARG A 131 -8.04 -1.63 14.23
C ARG A 131 -8.61 -0.32 13.71
N THR A 132 -9.85 -0.16 13.90
CA THR A 132 -10.53 1.15 13.74
C THR A 132 -10.64 1.85 15.07
#